data_301f4e5af8e40c9902e7a1c4fc5a1678
#
_entry.id   301f4e5af8e40c9902e7a1c4fc5a1678
#
_cell.length_a   1.000
_cell.length_b   1.000
_cell.length_c   1.000
_cell.angle_alpha   90.00
_cell.angle_beta   90.00
_cell.angle_gamma   90.00
#
_symmetry.space_group_name_H-M   'P 1'
#
loop_
_entity.id
_entity.type
_entity.pdbx_description
1 polymer ?
#
loop_
_entity_poly.entity_id
_entity_poly.type
_entity_poly.pdbx_seq_one_letter_code
_entity_poly.pdbx_strand_id
1 'polypeptide(L)' 'MKRYVIATGTVTYAIKGRDILRKNGFAVKIERITGDKTLGCGYVLIISEKVSEAEKILKNNGVKILKITEEQ' A
#
# COMPACT_ATOMS: atom_id res chain seq x y z
N MET A 1 11.99 13.24 -3.27
CA MET A 1 11.60 12.20 -2.33
C MET A 1 10.93 11.06 -3.08
N LYS A 2 11.25 9.84 -2.68
CA LYS A 2 10.67 8.68 -3.33
C LYS A 2 9.32 8.34 -2.72
N ARG A 3 8.42 7.89 -3.55
CA ARG A 3 7.12 7.41 -3.12
C ARG A 3 6.97 5.96 -3.56
N TYR A 4 6.39 5.16 -2.70
CA TYR A 4 6.10 3.76 -3.02
C TYR A 4 4.61 3.55 -2.99
N VAL A 5 4.09 2.97 -4.06
CA VAL A 5 2.66 2.72 -4.22
C VAL A 5 2.43 1.22 -4.08
N ILE A 6 1.68 0.84 -3.06
CA ILE A 6 1.39 -0.56 -2.78
C ILE A 6 -0.06 -0.84 -3.17
N ALA A 7 -0.25 -1.63 -4.21
CA ALA A 7 -1.58 -1.99 -4.69
C ALA A 7 -2.09 -3.19 -3.91
N THR A 8 -3.23 -3.04 -3.27
CA THR A 8 -3.83 -4.09 -2.45
C THR A 8 -5.06 -4.72 -3.09
N GLY A 9 -5.61 -4.11 -4.12
CA GLY A 9 -6.71 -4.68 -4.87
C GLY A 9 -8.10 -4.42 -4.31
N THR A 10 -8.25 -4.31 -3.01
CA THR A 10 -9.55 -4.04 -2.40
C THR A 10 -9.44 -2.96 -1.34
N VAL A 11 -10.56 -2.26 -1.11
CA VAL A 11 -10.59 -1.23 -0.09
C VAL A 11 -10.40 -1.83 1.31
N THR A 12 -10.90 -3.04 1.52
CA THR A 12 -10.77 -3.71 2.82
C THR A 12 -9.30 -3.92 3.16
N TYR A 13 -8.52 -4.45 2.22
CA TYR A 13 -7.09 -4.64 2.43
C TYR A 13 -6.34 -3.33 2.55
N ALA A 14 -6.77 -2.31 1.81
CA ALA A 14 -6.12 -1.01 1.88
C ALA A 14 -6.30 -0.39 3.26
N ILE A 15 -7.52 -0.41 3.80
CA ILE A 15 -7.79 0.14 5.12
C ILE A 15 -7.04 -0.65 6.19
N LYS A 16 -7.10 -1.97 6.10
CA LYS A 16 -6.39 -2.82 7.05
C LYS A 16 -4.89 -2.57 7.02
N GLY A 17 -4.32 -2.49 5.81
CA GLY A 17 -2.90 -2.22 5.66
C GLY A 17 -2.50 -0.86 6.20
N ARG A 18 -3.31 0.17 5.91
CA ARG A 18 -3.04 1.50 6.45
C ARG A 18 -2.98 1.48 7.97
N ASP A 19 -3.97 0.86 8.60
CA ASP A 19 -4.03 0.84 10.06
C ASP A 19 -2.85 0.08 10.65
N ILE A 20 -2.48 -1.04 10.04
CA ILE A 20 -1.34 -1.83 10.49
C ILE A 20 -0.04 -1.02 10.38
N LEU A 21 0.16 -0.36 9.26
CA LEU A 21 1.38 0.43 9.05
C LEU A 21 1.44 1.62 10.00
N ARG A 22 0.31 2.27 10.24
CA ARG A 22 0.26 3.38 11.20
C ARG A 22 0.65 2.94 12.59
N LYS A 23 0.18 1.77 13.01
CA LYS A 23 0.57 1.23 14.31
C LYS A 23 2.06 0.95 14.42
N ASN A 24 2.70 0.73 13.28
CA ASN A 24 4.14 0.47 13.24
C ASN A 24 4.96 1.72 12.93
N GLY A 25 4.36 2.89 13.02
CA GLY A 25 5.07 4.16 12.89
C GLY A 25 5.23 4.66 11.47
N PHE A 26 4.52 4.10 10.50
CA PHE A 26 4.62 4.53 9.12
C PHE A 26 3.66 5.68 8.83
N ALA A 27 4.13 6.65 8.04
CA ALA A 27 3.27 7.66 7.47
C ALA A 27 2.71 7.10 6.17
N VAL A 28 1.42 6.76 6.15
CA VAL A 28 0.81 6.08 5.03
C VAL A 28 -0.47 6.80 4.61
N LYS A 29 -0.68 6.91 3.30
CA LYS A 29 -1.91 7.46 2.73
C LYS A 29 -2.63 6.39 1.93
N ILE A 30 -3.95 6.49 1.89
CA ILE A 30 -4.75 5.69 0.96
C ILE A 30 -5.17 6.60 -0.18
N GLU A 31 -4.98 6.11 -1.41
CA GLU A 31 -5.50 6.78 -2.60
C GLU A 31 -6.31 5.81 -3.42
N ARG A 32 -7.36 6.33 -4.04
CA ARG A 32 -8.17 5.55 -4.96
C ARG A 32 -7.61 5.69 -6.36
N ILE A 33 -7.41 4.56 -7.02
CA ILE A 33 -6.94 4.53 -8.39
C ILE A 33 -8.13 4.25 -9.30
N THR A 34 -8.35 5.14 -10.27
CA THR A 34 -9.38 4.96 -11.27
C THR A 34 -8.75 5.07 -12.66
N GLY A 35 -9.18 4.21 -13.56
CA GLY A 35 -8.75 4.27 -14.95
C GLY A 35 -7.40 3.67 -15.27
N ASP A 36 -6.69 3.12 -14.31
CA ASP A 36 -5.42 2.45 -14.56
C ASP A 36 -5.65 0.97 -14.70
N LYS A 37 -5.53 0.47 -15.92
CA LYS A 37 -5.80 -0.94 -16.20
C LYS A 37 -4.73 -1.87 -15.67
N THR A 38 -3.50 -1.37 -15.47
CA THR A 38 -2.43 -2.22 -14.96
C THR A 38 -2.56 -2.50 -13.47
N LEU A 39 -3.11 -1.55 -12.71
CA LEU A 39 -3.31 -1.72 -11.28
C LEU A 39 -4.74 -2.15 -10.94
N GLY A 40 -5.62 -2.17 -11.94
CA GLY A 40 -7.02 -2.49 -11.73
C GLY A 40 -7.78 -1.35 -11.08
N CYS A 41 -9.00 -1.65 -10.66
CA CYS A 41 -9.81 -0.71 -9.90
C CYS A 41 -9.59 -0.97 -8.43
N GLY A 42 -9.26 0.06 -7.67
CA GLY A 42 -9.11 -0.17 -6.25
C GLY A 42 -8.35 0.93 -5.56
N TYR A 43 -7.82 0.56 -4.42
CA TYR A 43 -7.12 1.47 -3.54
C TYR A 43 -5.68 1.08 -3.40
N VAL A 44 -4.82 2.07 -3.23
CA VAL A 44 -3.39 1.83 -3.01
C VAL A 44 -2.96 2.54 -1.74
N LEU A 45 -1.89 2.02 -1.16
CA LEU A 45 -1.23 2.64 -0.02
C LEU A 45 0.01 3.34 -0.53
N ILE A 46 0.25 4.56 -0.04
CA ILE A 46 1.40 5.33 -0.44
C ILE A 46 2.26 5.59 0.79
N ILE A 47 3.52 5.18 0.70
CA ILE A 47 4.50 5.43 1.75
C ILE A 47 5.75 6.05 1.12
N SER A 48 6.58 6.69 1.93
CA SER A 48 7.75 7.39 1.43
C SER A 48 9.08 6.72 1.80
N GLU A 49 9.04 5.69 2.65
CA GLU A 49 10.27 5.02 3.08
C GLU A 49 9.99 3.62 3.58
N LYS A 50 11.04 2.81 3.69
CA LYS A 50 10.99 1.48 4.32
C LYS A 50 9.97 0.55 3.70
N VAL A 51 9.90 0.55 2.37
CA VAL A 51 8.92 -0.26 1.66
C VAL A 51 9.10 -1.75 1.95
N SER A 52 10.33 -2.22 2.09
CA SER A 52 10.58 -3.64 2.39
C SER A 52 10.01 -4.05 3.73
N GLU A 53 10.17 -3.20 4.74
CA GLU A 53 9.59 -3.47 6.05
C GLU A 53 8.08 -3.41 6.00
N ALA A 54 7.53 -2.43 5.31
CA ALA A 54 6.09 -2.32 5.14
C ALA A 54 5.53 -3.57 4.48
N GLU A 55 6.19 -4.07 3.46
CA GLU A 55 5.76 -5.28 2.77
C GLU A 55 5.74 -6.48 3.73
N LYS A 56 6.79 -6.65 4.51
CA LYS A 56 6.84 -7.74 5.49
C LYS A 56 5.73 -7.63 6.51
N ILE A 57 5.51 -6.45 7.03
CA ILE A 57 4.47 -6.22 8.03
C ILE A 57 3.11 -6.56 7.47
N LEU A 58 2.83 -6.10 6.25
CA LEU A 58 1.54 -6.36 5.62
C LEU A 58 1.34 -7.85 5.37
N LYS A 59 2.35 -8.54 4.85
CA LYS A 59 2.25 -9.96 4.60
C LYS A 59 2.06 -10.76 5.89
N ASN A 60 2.76 -10.37 6.95
CA ASN A 60 2.66 -11.05 8.23
C ASN A 60 1.28 -10.90 8.86
N ASN A 61 0.55 -9.86 8.46
CA ASN A 61 -0.80 -9.59 8.99
C ASN A 61 -1.89 -9.99 8.01
N GLY A 62 -1.57 -10.76 6.99
CA GLY A 62 -2.57 -11.29 6.08
C GLY A 62 -3.09 -10.32 5.05
N VAL A 63 -2.38 -9.22 4.81
CA VAL A 63 -2.77 -8.26 3.78
C VAL A 63 -2.15 -8.67 2.46
N LYS A 64 -3.00 -8.90 1.47
CA LYS A 64 -2.54 -9.31 0.16
C LYS A 64 -2.01 -8.10 -0.61
N ILE A 65 -0.80 -8.24 -1.15
CA ILE A 65 -0.17 -7.20 -1.97
C ILE A 65 -0.15 -7.68 -3.41
N LEU A 66 -0.72 -6.89 -4.31
CA LEU A 66 -0.74 -7.22 -5.72
C LEU A 66 0.51 -6.73 -6.43
N LYS A 67 0.93 -5.50 -6.10
CA LYS A 67 2.06 -4.89 -6.79
C LYS A 67 2.61 -3.75 -5.94
N ILE A 68 3.92 -3.55 -6.03
CA ILE A 68 4.58 -2.40 -5.41
C ILE A 68 5.31 -1.64 -6.52
N THR A 69 5.06 -0.35 -6.61
CA THR A 69 5.68 0.51 -7.61
C THR A 69 6.39 1.65 -6.91
N GLU A 70 7.61 1.96 -7.37
CA GLU A 70 8.35 3.11 -6.88
C GLU A 70 8.11 4.30 -7.80
N GLU A 71 7.77 5.44 -7.22
CA GLU A 71 7.60 6.69 -7.95
C GLU A 71 8.55 7.73 -7.39
N GLN A 72 9.01 8.61 -8.25
CA GLN A 72 9.86 9.73 -7.82
C GLN A 72 9.11 11.04 -7.95
#